data_bfbbb2b84f97b73acd55f30c884b9193
#
_entry.id   bfbbb2b84f97b73acd55f30c884b9193
#
_cell.length_a   1.000
_cell.length_b   1.000
_cell.length_c   1.000
_cell.angle_alpha   90.00
_cell.angle_beta   90.00
_cell.angle_gamma   90.00
#
_symmetry.space_group_name_H-M   'P 1'
#
loop_
_entity.id
_entity.type
_entity.pdbx_description
1 polymer ?
#
loop_
_entity_poly.entity_id
_entity_poly.type
_entity_poly.pdbx_seq_one_letter_code
_entity_poly.pdbx_strand_id
1 'polypeptide(L)'
;MALPREAFLEMDGFDAEFSTGTAEDRELCERWLQAGRRIIYEPGLEVYHSHHLNFAGFFRQHFNYGRGARSFRRVCRERRWRALGRDTGWHLRAHNWLLYPFRAGQTRPVLRVLALLTWQIANGVGYLWQTLVDLGGRPRSAIESGNG
;
A
#
# COMPACT_ATOMS: atom_id res chain seq x y z
N MET A 1 9.07 -0.70 10.64
CA MET A 1 8.56 -1.98 11.20
C MET A 1 9.75 -2.80 11.68
N ALA A 2 9.69 -3.41 12.85
CA ALA A 2 10.69 -4.33 13.39
C ALA A 2 10.02 -5.69 13.65
N LEU A 3 10.67 -6.78 13.26
CA LEU A 3 10.19 -8.16 13.43
C LEU A 3 11.34 -9.04 13.93
N PRO A 4 11.07 -10.07 14.75
CA PRO A 4 12.03 -11.14 15.00
C PRO A 4 12.40 -11.84 13.70
N ARG A 5 13.71 -12.03 13.46
CA ARG A 5 14.21 -12.63 12.23
C ARG A 5 13.65 -14.04 11.98
N GLU A 6 13.62 -14.85 13.01
CA GLU A 6 13.12 -16.22 12.97
C GLU A 6 11.66 -16.27 12.54
N ALA A 7 10.82 -15.41 13.13
CA ALA A 7 9.41 -15.32 12.80
C ALA A 7 9.15 -14.80 11.37
N PHE A 8 10.04 -13.93 10.86
CA PHE A 8 9.99 -13.48 9.47
C PHE A 8 10.31 -14.62 8.49
N LEU A 9 11.30 -15.44 8.81
CA LEU A 9 11.70 -16.61 8.01
C LEU A 9 10.66 -17.73 8.06
N GLU A 10 10.04 -18.00 9.22
CA GLU A 10 8.91 -18.93 9.38
C GLU A 10 7.71 -18.57 8.49
N MET A 11 7.58 -17.30 8.15
CA MET A 11 6.53 -16.78 7.28
C MET A 11 6.96 -16.63 5.82
N ASP A 12 8.07 -17.21 5.40
CA ASP A 12 8.64 -17.11 4.04
C ASP A 12 8.94 -15.68 3.58
N GLY A 13 9.15 -14.75 4.54
CA GLY A 13 9.52 -13.37 4.23
C GLY A 13 8.43 -12.58 3.50
N PHE A 14 8.84 -11.70 2.58
CA PHE A 14 7.90 -10.93 1.74
C PHE A 14 7.41 -11.78 0.57
N ASP A 15 6.14 -11.62 0.22
CA ASP A 15 5.51 -12.31 -0.90
C ASP A 15 6.03 -11.75 -2.24
N ALA A 16 6.70 -12.59 -3.03
CA ALA A 16 7.29 -12.23 -4.31
C ALA A 16 6.27 -11.84 -5.40
N GLU A 17 4.98 -12.14 -5.22
CA GLU A 17 3.92 -11.66 -6.12
C GLU A 17 3.79 -10.12 -6.12
N PHE A 18 4.28 -9.44 -5.07
CA PHE A 18 4.33 -7.98 -4.99
C PHE A 18 5.60 -7.42 -5.66
N SER A 19 5.87 -7.84 -6.89
CA SER A 19 7.09 -7.51 -7.67
C SER A 19 7.30 -6.00 -7.94
N THR A 20 6.31 -5.16 -7.66
CA THR A 20 6.41 -3.70 -7.82
C THR A 20 6.97 -3.00 -6.59
N GLY A 21 7.37 -3.73 -5.53
CA GLY A 21 7.90 -3.17 -4.28
C GLY A 21 6.89 -2.24 -3.59
N THR A 22 5.59 -2.58 -3.67
CA THR A 22 4.53 -1.81 -3.01
C THR A 22 3.46 -2.74 -2.47
N ALA A 23 3.10 -2.54 -1.19
CA ALA A 23 2.14 -3.30 -0.41
C ALA A 23 2.60 -4.70 0.07
N GLU A 24 3.86 -5.07 -0.16
CA GLU A 24 4.48 -6.28 0.41
C GLU A 24 4.55 -6.22 1.94
N ASP A 25 4.84 -5.04 2.49
CA ASP A 25 4.83 -4.78 3.92
C ASP A 25 3.42 -4.92 4.51
N ARG A 26 2.43 -4.44 3.79
CA ARG A 26 1.03 -4.54 4.18
C ARG A 26 0.51 -5.98 4.11
N GLU A 27 0.91 -6.72 3.08
CA GLU A 27 0.61 -8.15 2.96
C GLU A 27 1.19 -8.94 4.12
N LEU A 28 2.47 -8.71 4.42
CA LEU A 28 3.15 -9.34 5.55
C LEU A 28 2.46 -9.02 6.89
N CYS A 29 2.07 -7.77 7.12
CA CYS A 29 1.33 -7.38 8.31
C CYS A 29 -0.02 -8.11 8.43
N GLU A 30 -0.76 -8.24 7.33
CA GLU A 30 -2.04 -8.95 7.35
C GLU A 30 -1.84 -10.45 7.56
N ARG A 31 -0.87 -11.07 6.90
CA ARG A 31 -0.50 -12.47 7.09
C ARG A 31 -0.07 -12.75 8.53
N TRP A 32 0.68 -11.81 9.14
CA TRP A 32 1.06 -11.84 10.55
C TRP A 32 -0.16 -11.86 11.48
N LEU A 33 -1.15 -11.01 11.20
CA LEU A 33 -2.40 -10.96 11.98
C LEU A 33 -3.25 -12.23 11.79
N GLN A 34 -3.30 -12.77 10.56
CA GLN A 34 -4.03 -14.01 10.28
C GLN A 34 -3.39 -15.24 10.97
N ALA A 35 -2.09 -15.21 11.21
CA ALA A 35 -1.38 -16.21 12.02
C ALA A 35 -1.62 -16.03 13.54
N GLY A 36 -2.55 -15.16 13.97
CA GLY A 36 -2.86 -14.91 15.37
C GLY A 36 -1.79 -14.09 16.12
N ARG A 37 -0.81 -13.53 15.42
CA ARG A 37 0.24 -12.68 15.99
C ARG A 37 -0.26 -11.26 16.17
N ARG A 38 0.38 -10.49 17.05
CA ARG A 38 0.00 -9.10 17.34
C ARG A 38 0.98 -8.12 16.74
N ILE A 39 0.45 -6.98 16.26
CA ILE A 39 1.22 -5.80 15.90
C ILE A 39 1.06 -4.78 17.01
N ILE A 40 2.19 -4.27 17.53
CA ILE A 40 2.22 -3.29 18.59
C ILE A 40 2.69 -1.96 17.99
N TYR A 41 1.97 -0.90 18.25
CA TYR A 41 2.42 0.45 17.97
C TYR A 41 3.24 0.96 19.15
N GLU A 42 4.52 1.30 18.89
CA GLU A 42 5.44 1.86 19.87
C GLU A 42 5.79 3.30 19.49
N PRO A 43 5.19 4.31 20.14
CA PRO A 43 5.38 5.71 19.75
C PRO A 43 6.81 6.23 20.05
N GLY A 44 7.56 5.58 20.93
CA GLY A 44 8.95 5.92 21.20
C GLY A 44 9.95 5.42 20.16
N LEU A 45 9.50 4.60 19.20
CA LEU A 45 10.35 4.05 18.15
C LEU A 45 10.30 4.96 16.91
N GLU A 46 11.19 5.94 16.88
CA GLU A 46 11.30 6.90 15.78
C GLU A 46 12.31 6.42 14.74
N VAL A 47 11.92 6.46 13.45
CA VAL A 47 12.80 6.18 12.31
C VAL A 47 12.84 7.41 11.41
N TYR A 48 14.02 7.99 11.25
CA TYR A 48 14.23 9.13 10.36
C TYR A 48 14.39 8.63 8.92
N HIS A 49 13.48 9.05 8.06
CA HIS A 49 13.48 8.69 6.65
C HIS A 49 13.64 9.92 5.78
N SER A 50 14.76 10.02 5.06
CA SER A 50 15.02 11.13 4.15
C SER A 50 14.65 10.75 2.72
N HIS A 51 13.67 11.44 2.16
CA HIS A 51 13.31 11.31 0.75
C HIS A 51 13.45 12.64 0.04
N HIS A 52 14.29 12.72 -0.98
CA HIS A 52 14.32 13.83 -1.91
C HIS A 52 13.28 13.58 -3.02
N LEU A 53 12.02 13.94 -2.73
CA LEU A 53 10.93 13.79 -3.70
C LEU A 53 10.73 15.10 -4.47
N ASN A 54 10.93 15.06 -5.79
CA ASN A 54 10.37 16.05 -6.69
C ASN A 54 8.92 15.66 -7.05
N PHE A 55 8.20 16.55 -7.73
CA PHE A 55 6.79 16.32 -8.08
C PHE A 55 6.56 15.04 -8.90
N ALA A 56 7.44 14.75 -9.87
CA ALA A 56 7.35 13.54 -10.68
C ALA A 56 7.60 12.28 -9.84
N GLY A 57 8.57 12.32 -8.93
CA GLY A 57 8.83 11.24 -7.96
C GLY A 57 7.65 11.00 -7.04
N PHE A 58 7.04 12.08 -6.52
CA PHE A 58 5.83 12.00 -5.71
C PHE A 58 4.68 11.32 -6.46
N PHE A 59 4.38 11.76 -7.68
CA PHE A 59 3.33 11.17 -8.50
C PHE A 59 3.59 9.68 -8.77
N ARG A 60 4.81 9.33 -9.20
CA ARG A 60 5.21 7.95 -9.49
C ARG A 60 5.10 7.05 -8.25
N GLN A 61 5.51 7.54 -7.08
CA GLN A 61 5.39 6.80 -5.83
C GLN A 61 3.94 6.47 -5.52
N HIS A 62 3.04 7.47 -5.61
CA HIS A 62 1.63 7.27 -5.31
C HIS A 62 0.89 6.47 -6.38
N PHE A 63 1.29 6.59 -7.64
CA PHE A 63 0.84 5.70 -8.70
C PHE A 63 1.17 4.22 -8.37
N ASN A 64 2.40 3.94 -7.94
CA ASN A 64 2.79 2.59 -7.53
C ASN A 64 2.02 2.13 -6.28
N TYR A 65 1.75 3.00 -5.31
CA TYR A 65 0.90 2.65 -4.18
C TYR A 65 -0.52 2.25 -4.60
N GLY A 66 -1.09 2.92 -5.60
CA GLY A 66 -2.36 2.53 -6.19
C GLY A 66 -2.32 1.14 -6.82
N ARG A 67 -1.25 0.81 -7.55
CA ARG A 67 -1.02 -0.53 -8.11
C ARG A 67 -0.92 -1.59 -7.00
N GLY A 68 -0.11 -1.33 -5.98
CA GLY A 68 0.03 -2.20 -4.81
C GLY A 68 -1.29 -2.42 -4.08
N ALA A 69 -2.09 -1.38 -3.92
CA ALA A 69 -3.42 -1.48 -3.29
C ALA A 69 -4.35 -2.42 -4.08
N ARG A 70 -4.29 -2.42 -5.42
CA ARG A 70 -5.07 -3.35 -6.26
C ARG A 70 -4.57 -4.79 -6.08
N SER A 71 -3.24 -5.00 -6.10
CA SER A 71 -2.63 -6.33 -5.89
C SER A 71 -2.98 -6.88 -4.50
N PHE A 72 -2.86 -6.05 -3.46
CA PHE A 72 -3.24 -6.44 -2.09
C PHE A 72 -4.71 -6.85 -1.99
N ARG A 73 -5.64 -6.09 -2.61
CA ARG A 73 -7.06 -6.45 -2.62
C ARG A 73 -7.33 -7.78 -3.35
N ARG A 74 -6.60 -8.07 -4.41
CA ARG A 74 -6.69 -9.35 -5.10
C ARG A 74 -6.29 -10.49 -4.16
N VAL A 75 -5.13 -10.41 -3.53
CA VAL A 75 -4.62 -11.40 -2.57
C VAL A 75 -5.58 -11.58 -1.39
N CYS A 76 -6.08 -10.49 -0.80
CA CYS A 76 -7.06 -10.57 0.27
C CYS A 76 -8.34 -11.32 -0.14
N ARG A 77 -8.78 -11.14 -1.38
CA ARG A 77 -9.97 -11.83 -1.91
C ARG A 77 -9.68 -13.32 -2.14
N GLU A 78 -8.55 -13.65 -2.74
CA GLU A 78 -8.13 -15.02 -3.01
C GLU A 78 -7.93 -15.82 -1.72
N ARG A 79 -7.30 -15.20 -0.73
CA ARG A 79 -7.06 -15.80 0.61
C ARG A 79 -8.22 -15.64 1.58
N ARG A 80 -9.34 -15.02 1.17
CA ARG A 80 -10.55 -14.74 1.98
C ARG A 80 -10.28 -13.96 3.27
N TRP A 81 -9.31 -13.06 3.25
CA TRP A 81 -8.98 -12.21 4.39
C TRP A 81 -10.01 -11.10 4.61
N ARG A 82 -10.32 -10.80 5.88
CA ARG A 82 -11.31 -9.76 6.24
C ARG A 82 -10.78 -8.33 6.18
N ALA A 83 -9.53 -8.12 5.76
CA ALA A 83 -8.86 -6.81 5.73
C ALA A 83 -9.55 -5.76 4.84
N LEU A 84 -10.42 -6.18 3.91
CA LEU A 84 -10.94 -5.33 2.83
C LEU A 84 -11.90 -4.21 3.27
N GLY A 85 -12.48 -4.26 4.47
CA GLY A 85 -13.57 -3.35 4.82
C GLY A 85 -13.12 -2.03 5.45
N ARG A 86 -11.97 -1.97 6.10
CA ARG A 86 -11.57 -0.84 6.95
C ARG A 86 -11.01 0.35 6.19
N ASP A 87 -10.30 0.13 5.09
CA ASP A 87 -9.56 1.18 4.39
C ASP A 87 -10.38 1.99 3.40
N THR A 88 -11.37 1.36 2.77
CA THR A 88 -12.16 2.00 1.71
C THR A 88 -13.02 3.15 2.26
N GLY A 89 -13.53 3.00 3.47
CA GLY A 89 -14.41 3.99 4.08
C GLY A 89 -13.73 5.34 4.35
N TRP A 90 -12.44 5.35 4.67
CA TRP A 90 -11.71 6.60 4.91
C TRP A 90 -11.49 7.40 3.62
N HIS A 91 -11.10 6.74 2.54
CA HIS A 91 -10.87 7.38 1.24
C HIS A 91 -12.16 7.94 0.62
N LEU A 92 -13.31 7.28 0.85
CA LEU A 92 -14.60 7.74 0.36
C LEU A 92 -15.14 8.98 1.11
N ARG A 93 -14.61 9.26 2.31
CA ARG A 93 -14.96 10.46 3.07
C ARG A 93 -14.09 11.66 2.67
N ALA A 94 -14.17 12.07 1.41
CA ALA A 94 -13.35 13.14 0.83
C ALA A 94 -13.36 14.43 1.67
N HIS A 95 -14.49 14.78 2.30
CA HIS A 95 -14.61 15.96 3.16
C HIS A 95 -13.66 15.92 4.37
N ASN A 96 -13.29 14.74 4.89
CA ASN A 96 -12.41 14.63 6.06
C ASN A 96 -10.98 15.07 5.72
N TRP A 97 -10.44 14.66 4.57
CA TRP A 97 -9.07 14.99 4.20
C TRP A 97 -8.96 16.31 3.42
N LEU A 98 -10.01 16.73 2.66
CA LEU A 98 -10.04 18.02 1.98
C LEU A 98 -10.15 19.20 2.95
N LEU A 99 -10.96 19.07 4.00
CA LEU A 99 -11.16 20.13 4.98
C LEU A 99 -10.11 20.12 6.11
N TYR A 100 -9.38 19.02 6.29
CA TYR A 100 -8.39 18.88 7.34
C TYR A 100 -7.33 19.98 7.36
N PRO A 101 -6.69 20.39 6.23
CA PRO A 101 -5.67 21.44 6.24
C PRO A 101 -6.19 22.81 6.73
N PHE A 102 -7.49 23.10 6.52
CA PHE A 102 -8.13 24.34 6.98
C PHE A 102 -8.48 24.25 8.47
N ARG A 103 -9.04 23.13 8.92
CA ARG A 103 -9.44 22.92 10.32
C ARG A 103 -8.25 22.82 11.26
N ALA A 104 -7.16 22.23 10.80
CA ALA A 104 -5.94 22.07 11.59
C ALA A 104 -5.03 23.31 11.61
N GLY A 105 -5.48 24.45 11.08
CA GLY A 105 -4.70 25.69 11.07
C GLY A 105 -3.36 25.59 10.34
N GLN A 106 -3.27 24.69 9.36
CA GLN A 106 -2.01 24.40 8.67
C GLN A 106 -1.59 25.58 7.77
N THR A 107 -0.28 25.83 7.72
CA THR A 107 0.28 26.81 6.78
C THR A 107 0.05 26.35 5.34
N ARG A 108 -0.33 27.26 4.44
CA ARG A 108 -0.58 27.01 3.01
C ARG A 108 -1.63 25.90 2.76
N PRO A 109 -2.88 26.02 3.29
CA PRO A 109 -3.88 24.95 3.22
C PRO A 109 -4.24 24.59 1.78
N VAL A 110 -4.31 25.56 0.87
CA VAL A 110 -4.63 25.31 -0.56
C VAL A 110 -3.58 24.41 -1.20
N LEU A 111 -2.28 24.69 -0.99
CA LEU A 111 -1.21 23.86 -1.54
C LEU A 111 -1.28 22.42 -1.02
N ARG A 112 -1.64 22.24 0.25
CA ARG A 112 -1.84 20.91 0.84
C ARG A 112 -3.03 20.17 0.25
N VAL A 113 -4.12 20.87 -0.02
CA VAL A 113 -5.28 20.29 -0.71
C VAL A 113 -4.89 19.85 -2.13
N LEU A 114 -4.15 20.67 -2.87
CA LEU A 114 -3.65 20.28 -4.20
C LEU A 114 -2.74 19.05 -4.14
N ALA A 115 -1.86 18.97 -3.15
CA ALA A 115 -1.03 17.79 -2.94
C ALA A 115 -1.86 16.53 -2.61
N LEU A 116 -2.90 16.67 -1.76
CA LEU A 116 -3.82 15.58 -1.44
C LEU A 116 -4.64 15.13 -2.65
N LEU A 117 -5.10 16.07 -3.48
CA LEU A 117 -5.78 15.73 -4.74
C LEU A 117 -4.85 15.00 -5.71
N THR A 118 -3.62 15.49 -5.88
CA THR A 118 -2.61 14.82 -6.70
C THR A 118 -2.34 13.40 -6.19
N TRP A 119 -2.20 13.24 -4.88
CA TRP A 119 -2.06 11.95 -4.23
C TRP A 119 -3.21 11.00 -4.57
N GLN A 120 -4.47 11.44 -4.43
CA GLN A 120 -5.65 10.61 -4.72
C GLN A 120 -5.74 10.26 -6.20
N ILE A 121 -5.48 11.22 -7.09
CA ILE A 121 -5.48 10.97 -8.54
C ILE A 121 -4.41 9.93 -8.90
N ALA A 122 -3.18 10.10 -8.42
CA ALA A 122 -2.09 9.17 -8.71
C ALA A 122 -2.40 7.75 -8.23
N ASN A 123 -2.94 7.61 -7.00
CA ASN A 123 -3.37 6.31 -6.48
C ASN A 123 -4.51 5.70 -7.29
N GLY A 124 -5.53 6.50 -7.65
CA GLY A 124 -6.66 6.06 -8.46
C GLY A 124 -6.23 5.57 -9.85
N VAL A 125 -5.38 6.34 -10.53
CA VAL A 125 -4.83 5.97 -11.84
C VAL A 125 -3.98 4.69 -11.74
N GLY A 126 -3.13 4.57 -10.71
CA GLY A 126 -2.33 3.37 -10.48
C GLY A 126 -3.20 2.13 -10.22
N TYR A 127 -4.27 2.28 -9.43
CA TYR A 127 -5.22 1.20 -9.17
C TYR A 127 -5.93 0.73 -10.44
N LEU A 128 -6.43 1.67 -11.25
CA LEU A 128 -7.09 1.37 -12.52
C LEU A 128 -6.13 0.71 -13.51
N TRP A 129 -4.92 1.26 -13.62
CA TRP A 129 -3.87 0.67 -14.47
C TRP A 129 -3.61 -0.80 -14.11
N GLN A 130 -3.41 -1.10 -12.82
CA GLN A 130 -3.17 -2.47 -12.37
C GLN A 130 -4.40 -3.36 -12.61
N THR A 131 -5.61 -2.81 -12.52
CA THR A 131 -6.84 -3.55 -12.83
C THR A 131 -6.87 -3.95 -14.32
N LEU A 132 -6.51 -3.04 -15.21
CA LEU A 132 -6.42 -3.34 -16.65
C LEU A 132 -5.35 -4.38 -16.97
N VAL A 133 -4.20 -4.29 -16.32
CA VAL A 133 -3.11 -5.29 -16.45
C VAL A 133 -3.58 -6.67 -15.98
N ASP A 134 -4.29 -6.73 -14.85
CA ASP A 134 -4.82 -8.00 -14.32
C ASP A 134 -5.87 -8.62 -15.27
N LEU A 135 -6.72 -7.78 -15.90
CA LEU A 135 -7.75 -8.22 -16.85
C LEU A 135 -7.16 -8.64 -18.21
N GLY A 136 -6.07 -7.99 -18.64
CA GLY A 136 -5.41 -8.27 -19.92
C GLY A 136 -4.60 -9.58 -19.93
N GLY A 137 -4.56 -10.33 -18.82
CA GLY A 137 -4.04 -11.68 -18.73
C GLY A 137 -2.53 -11.79 -19.01
N ARG A 138 -1.69 -11.67 -17.98
CA ARG A 138 -0.41 -12.39 -18.01
C ARG A 138 -0.67 -13.81 -17.52
N PRO A 139 -0.41 -14.86 -18.36
CA PRO A 139 -0.52 -16.24 -17.88
C PRO A 139 0.44 -16.45 -16.70
N ARG A 140 -0.05 -17.09 -15.67
CA ARG A 140 0.65 -17.50 -14.43
C ARG A 140 1.83 -18.49 -14.68
N SER A 141 2.11 -18.85 -15.94
CA SER A 141 2.94 -20.00 -16.32
C SER A 141 4.44 -19.73 -16.49
N ALA A 142 4.97 -18.56 -16.15
CA ALA A 142 6.37 -18.24 -16.40
C ALA A 142 7.33 -18.48 -15.21
N ILE A 143 6.85 -18.91 -14.05
CA ILE A 143 7.68 -19.08 -12.83
C ILE A 143 7.99 -20.54 -12.52
N GLU A 144 7.23 -21.50 -13.05
CA GLU A 144 7.44 -22.93 -12.76
C GLU A 144 8.43 -23.66 -13.69
N SER A 145 8.94 -23.00 -14.74
CA SER A 145 9.84 -23.66 -15.72
C SER A 145 11.33 -23.34 -15.55
N GLY A 146 11.74 -22.75 -14.43
CA GLY A 146 13.13 -22.30 -14.19
C GLY A 146 13.97 -23.17 -13.22
N ASN A 147 13.47 -24.30 -12.73
CA ASN A 147 14.25 -25.25 -11.93
C ASN A 147 14.19 -26.64 -12.55
N GLY A 148 15.04 -26.85 -13.53
CA GLY A 148 15.46 -28.14 -14.06
C GLY A 148 16.96 -28.19 -14.08
#